data_6e71c3b1fc1c2cee6267a005fb83714e
#
_entry.id   6e71c3b1fc1c2cee6267a005fb83714e
#
_cell.length_a   1.000
_cell.length_b   1.000
_cell.length_c   1.000
_cell.angle_alpha   90.00
_cell.angle_beta   90.00
_cell.angle_gamma   90.00
#
_symmetry.space_group_name_H-M   'P 1'
#
loop_
_entity.id
_entity.type
_entity.pdbx_description
1 polymer ?
#
loop_
_entity_poly.entity_id
_entity_poly.type
_entity_poly.pdbx_seq_one_letter_code
_entity_poly.pdbx_strand_id
1 'polypeptide(L)'
;MKENKTPWSVYVVYMLVLLFMMVAGTVKGQNICKTDVCVVEFNAGWNKANSVDWLNKLNDCGVQRINIDEGDWQKKYNIVVVPTIIVFNGEEVNRYQADLSFTMAVTRKEIQEEIDELIMSDF
;
A
#
# COMPACT_ATOMS: atom_id res chain seq x y z
N MET A 1 -8.84 -46.60 34.26
CA MET A 1 -9.40 -45.60 34.28
C MET A 1 -9.19 -44.74 33.23
N LYS A 2 -9.92 -44.12 32.98
CA LYS A 2 -9.78 -43.43 31.94
C LYS A 2 -9.45 -42.17 32.25
N GLU A 3 -8.63 -41.68 31.77
CA GLU A 3 -8.37 -40.52 32.04
C GLU A 3 -9.09 -39.61 31.32
N ASN A 4 -9.37 -38.55 31.83
CA ASN A 4 -10.10 -37.54 31.25
C ASN A 4 -9.24 -36.49 30.70
N LYS A 5 -8.08 -36.87 30.30
CA LYS A 5 -7.22 -35.91 29.74
C LYS A 5 -7.76 -35.41 28.47
N THR A 6 -7.58 -34.13 28.21
CA THR A 6 -7.91 -33.55 26.93
C THR A 6 -7.06 -34.21 25.86
N PRO A 7 -7.65 -34.68 24.80
CA PRO A 7 -6.88 -35.33 23.76
C PRO A 7 -5.87 -34.36 23.16
N TRP A 8 -4.75 -34.92 22.80
CA TRP A 8 -3.72 -34.15 22.16
C TRP A 8 -4.24 -33.47 20.91
N SER A 9 -5.15 -34.13 20.22
CA SER A 9 -5.73 -33.58 18.98
C SER A 9 -6.39 -32.23 19.20
N VAL A 10 -6.91 -31.99 20.39
CA VAL A 10 -7.56 -30.70 20.70
C VAL A 10 -6.51 -29.59 20.68
N TYR A 11 -5.36 -29.84 21.27
CA TYR A 11 -4.30 -28.84 21.29
C TYR A 11 -3.72 -28.62 19.90
N VAL A 12 -3.59 -29.67 19.13
CA VAL A 12 -3.07 -29.58 17.79
C VAL A 12 -4.01 -28.72 16.92
N VAL A 13 -5.30 -28.95 17.03
CA VAL A 13 -6.29 -28.19 16.28
C VAL A 13 -6.24 -26.72 16.68
N TYR A 14 -6.12 -26.47 17.96
CA TYR A 14 -6.07 -25.11 18.46
C TYR A 14 -4.84 -24.37 17.89
N MET A 15 -3.71 -25.02 17.90
CA MET A 15 -2.48 -24.44 17.36
C MET A 15 -2.59 -24.17 15.86
N LEU A 16 -3.21 -25.09 15.13
CA LEU A 16 -3.42 -24.92 13.71
C LEU A 16 -4.32 -23.72 13.40
N VAL A 17 -5.34 -23.53 14.20
CA VAL A 17 -6.23 -22.40 14.03
C VAL A 17 -5.49 -21.10 14.27
N LEU A 18 -4.66 -21.04 15.30
CA LEU A 18 -3.86 -19.85 15.56
C LEU A 18 -2.90 -19.55 14.43
N LEU A 19 -2.24 -20.57 13.92
CA LEU A 19 -1.33 -20.39 12.80
C LEU A 19 -2.06 -19.90 11.56
N PHE A 20 -3.23 -20.45 11.31
CA PHE A 20 -4.02 -20.04 10.16
C PHE A 20 -4.40 -18.57 10.28
N MET A 21 -4.79 -18.13 11.46
CA MET A 21 -5.16 -16.75 11.66
C MET A 21 -3.97 -15.81 11.46
N MET A 22 -2.80 -16.23 11.89
CA MET A 22 -1.60 -15.43 11.69
C MET A 22 -1.26 -15.30 10.21
N VAL A 23 -1.37 -16.39 9.46
CA VAL A 23 -1.11 -16.37 8.03
C VAL A 23 -2.09 -15.47 7.33
N ALA A 24 -3.36 -15.58 7.67
CA ALA A 24 -4.38 -14.73 7.08
C ALA A 24 -4.11 -13.25 7.39
N GLY A 25 -3.63 -12.97 8.59
CA GLY A 25 -3.29 -11.62 8.97
C GLY A 25 -2.12 -11.05 8.19
N THR A 26 -1.14 -11.88 7.88
CA THR A 26 0.01 -11.42 7.13
C THR A 26 -0.29 -11.21 5.66
N VAL A 27 -1.21 -11.99 5.11
CA VAL A 27 -1.58 -11.86 3.71
C VAL A 27 -2.49 -10.68 3.49
N LYS A 28 -3.34 -10.41 4.49
CA LYS A 28 -4.32 -9.40 4.32
C LYS A 28 -3.71 -8.03 4.19
N GLY A 29 -4.20 -7.24 3.29
CA GLY A 29 -3.76 -5.87 3.14
C GLY A 29 -2.50 -5.69 2.35
N GLN A 30 -2.03 -6.76 1.74
CA GLN A 30 -0.92 -6.64 0.86
C GLN A 30 -1.38 -6.14 -0.48
N ASN A 31 -0.54 -5.74 -1.28
CA ASN A 31 -0.75 -5.64 -2.72
C ASN A 31 -1.80 -4.66 -3.16
N ILE A 32 -1.62 -3.42 -2.82
CA ILE A 32 -2.28 -2.38 -3.57
C ILE A 32 -1.82 -2.49 -5.01
N CYS A 33 -0.55 -2.82 -5.21
CA CYS A 33 0.08 -2.81 -6.52
C CYS A 33 0.23 -4.22 -7.04
N LYS A 34 -0.13 -4.43 -8.31
CA LYS A 34 0.02 -5.72 -8.95
C LYS A 34 1.34 -5.85 -9.69
N THR A 35 2.04 -4.75 -9.88
CA THR A 35 3.34 -4.74 -10.52
C THR A 35 4.41 -4.45 -9.49
N ASP A 36 5.68 -4.74 -9.83
CA ASP A 36 6.77 -4.53 -8.89
C ASP A 36 6.91 -3.07 -8.54
N VAL A 37 6.94 -2.19 -9.54
CA VAL A 37 7.01 -0.75 -9.32
C VAL A 37 5.64 -0.16 -9.55
N CYS A 38 5.17 0.62 -8.60
CA CYS A 38 3.82 1.15 -8.67
C CYS A 38 3.74 2.47 -7.93
N VAL A 39 2.95 3.38 -8.46
CA VAL A 39 2.77 4.71 -7.91
C VAL A 39 1.31 4.87 -7.53
N VAL A 40 1.07 5.25 -6.29
CA VAL A 40 -0.29 5.37 -5.77
C VAL A 40 -0.51 6.78 -5.27
N GLU A 41 -1.58 7.40 -5.73
CA GLU A 41 -2.01 8.69 -5.20
C GLU A 41 -3.13 8.48 -4.21
N PHE A 42 -2.94 8.97 -3.00
CA PHE A 42 -3.97 8.98 -1.97
C PHE A 42 -4.53 10.39 -1.87
N ASN A 43 -5.82 10.54 -2.06
CA ASN A 43 -6.46 11.84 -1.99
C ASN A 43 -7.85 11.70 -1.36
N ALA A 44 -8.43 12.80 -0.99
CA ALA A 44 -9.77 12.82 -0.42
C ALA A 44 -10.75 13.40 -1.45
N GLY A 45 -12.02 13.02 -1.34
CA GLY A 45 -13.02 13.49 -2.28
C GLY A 45 -13.13 15.01 -2.32
N TRP A 46 -13.02 15.68 -1.15
CA TRP A 46 -13.12 17.13 -1.11
C TRP A 46 -11.93 17.84 -1.78
N ASN A 47 -10.84 17.11 -2.02
CA ASN A 47 -9.64 17.67 -2.63
C ASN A 47 -9.42 17.12 -4.04
N LYS A 48 -10.43 16.51 -4.64
CA LYS A 48 -10.30 15.85 -5.94
C LYS A 48 -9.79 16.78 -7.03
N ALA A 49 -10.14 18.05 -6.97
CA ALA A 49 -9.69 19.01 -7.97
C ALA A 49 -8.17 19.19 -8.00
N ASN A 50 -7.50 18.85 -6.90
CA ASN A 50 -6.04 18.95 -6.81
C ASN A 50 -5.33 17.63 -7.05
N SER A 51 -6.03 16.61 -7.53
CA SER A 51 -5.38 15.36 -7.93
C SER A 51 -4.46 15.64 -9.11
N VAL A 52 -3.32 14.95 -9.12
CA VAL A 52 -2.39 15.14 -10.23
C VAL A 52 -2.99 14.55 -11.50
N ASP A 53 -2.82 15.24 -12.61
CA ASP A 53 -3.41 14.84 -13.88
C ASP A 53 -2.47 13.96 -14.69
N TRP A 54 -1.24 13.81 -14.28
CA TRP A 54 -0.21 13.11 -15.03
C TRP A 54 0.05 11.68 -14.55
N LEU A 55 -0.68 11.22 -13.53
CA LEU A 55 -0.40 9.90 -12.96
C LEU A 55 -0.46 8.79 -14.02
N ASN A 56 -1.48 8.83 -14.87
CA ASN A 56 -1.63 7.83 -15.91
C ASN A 56 -0.63 7.97 -17.07
N LYS A 57 0.19 9.01 -17.05
CA LYS A 57 1.19 9.22 -18.05
C LYS A 57 2.55 8.65 -17.67
N LEU A 58 2.64 8.04 -16.49
CA LEU A 58 3.86 7.38 -16.08
C LEU A 58 4.02 6.08 -16.86
N ASN A 59 5.29 5.75 -17.18
CA ASN A 59 5.61 4.57 -17.93
C ASN A 59 6.33 3.54 -17.10
N ASP A 60 6.19 2.28 -17.46
CA ASP A 60 6.91 1.15 -16.87
C ASP A 60 6.60 0.93 -15.40
N CYS A 61 5.41 1.28 -14.98
CA CYS A 61 4.96 1.07 -13.61
C CYS A 61 3.44 0.92 -13.60
N GLY A 62 2.94 0.40 -12.49
CA GLY A 62 1.50 0.44 -12.22
C GLY A 62 1.14 1.79 -11.63
N VAL A 63 -0.09 2.20 -11.78
CA VAL A 63 -0.60 3.42 -11.17
C VAL A 63 -1.96 3.13 -10.57
N GLN A 64 -2.26 3.81 -9.46
CA GLN A 64 -3.54 3.64 -8.80
C GLN A 64 -3.90 4.91 -8.03
N ARG A 65 -5.19 5.21 -7.99
CA ARG A 65 -5.69 6.31 -7.18
C ARG A 65 -6.58 5.74 -6.11
N ILE A 66 -6.38 6.18 -4.88
CA ILE A 66 -7.15 5.70 -3.74
C ILE A 66 -7.79 6.88 -3.04
N ASN A 67 -9.10 6.76 -2.78
CA ASN A 67 -9.82 7.75 -2.02
C ASN A 67 -9.78 7.35 -0.55
N ILE A 68 -9.15 8.17 0.27
CA ILE A 68 -8.98 7.86 1.69
C ILE A 68 -10.27 8.01 2.48
N ASP A 69 -11.31 8.57 1.88
CA ASP A 69 -12.62 8.64 2.54
C ASP A 69 -13.26 7.26 2.67
N GLU A 70 -12.77 6.30 1.91
CA GLU A 70 -13.28 4.95 1.92
C GLU A 70 -12.29 4.04 2.62
N GLY A 71 -12.80 3.13 3.45
CA GLY A 71 -11.97 2.12 4.11
C GLY A 71 -10.99 2.73 5.11
N ASP A 72 -9.93 2.00 5.36
CA ASP A 72 -8.93 2.36 6.36
C ASP A 72 -7.62 2.82 5.76
N TRP A 73 -7.65 3.28 4.52
CA TRP A 73 -6.43 3.61 3.81
C TRP A 73 -5.59 4.67 4.50
N GLN A 74 -6.25 5.70 5.05
CA GLN A 74 -5.55 6.77 5.72
C GLN A 74 -4.74 6.25 6.91
N LYS A 75 -5.35 5.40 7.70
CA LYS A 75 -4.71 4.84 8.87
C LYS A 75 -3.63 3.83 8.49
N LYS A 76 -3.96 2.98 7.53
CA LYS A 76 -3.08 1.91 7.11
C LYS A 76 -1.76 2.42 6.53
N TYR A 77 -1.82 3.48 5.74
CA TYR A 77 -0.64 4.05 5.13
C TYR A 77 -0.19 5.34 5.78
N ASN A 78 -0.81 5.69 6.91
CA ASN A 78 -0.44 6.86 7.67
C ASN A 78 -0.45 8.13 6.82
N ILE A 79 -1.54 8.37 6.14
CA ILE A 79 -1.69 9.54 5.28
C ILE A 79 -2.01 10.75 6.15
N VAL A 80 -1.13 11.72 6.16
CA VAL A 80 -1.26 12.90 7.01
C VAL A 80 -1.83 14.08 6.25
N VAL A 81 -1.49 14.18 4.97
CA VAL A 81 -1.92 15.29 4.14
C VAL A 81 -2.31 14.74 2.78
N VAL A 82 -3.20 15.41 2.06
CA VAL A 82 -3.62 14.98 0.73
C VAL A 82 -3.37 16.08 -0.28
N PRO A 83 -3.01 15.72 -1.51
CA PRO A 83 -2.69 14.36 -1.93
C PRO A 83 -1.32 13.90 -1.42
N THR A 84 -1.16 12.61 -1.26
CA THR A 84 0.13 11.98 -0.98
C THR A 84 0.36 10.95 -2.08
N ILE A 85 1.54 10.97 -2.66
CA ILE A 85 1.93 10.00 -3.67
C ILE A 85 3.02 9.12 -3.08
N ILE A 86 2.81 7.81 -3.14
CA ILE A 86 3.78 6.85 -2.63
C ILE A 86 4.25 6.00 -3.79
N VAL A 87 5.56 5.85 -3.90
CA VAL A 87 6.20 4.97 -4.88
C VAL A 87 6.53 3.67 -4.16
N PHE A 88 6.07 2.57 -4.71
CA PHE A 88 6.31 1.24 -4.17
C PHE A 88 7.17 0.41 -5.12
N ASN A 89 8.01 -0.41 -4.55
CA ASN A 89 8.73 -1.45 -5.29
C ASN A 89 8.76 -2.67 -4.36
N GLY A 90 7.59 -3.30 -4.23
CA GLY A 90 7.38 -4.33 -3.23
C GLY A 90 7.01 -3.74 -1.88
N GLU A 91 7.68 -2.67 -1.49
CA GLU A 91 7.38 -1.95 -0.27
C GLU A 91 7.53 -0.46 -0.56
N GLU A 92 7.19 0.37 0.39
CA GLU A 92 7.27 1.81 0.19
C GLU A 92 8.73 2.23 0.00
N VAL A 93 9.00 2.88 -1.12
CA VAL A 93 10.34 3.38 -1.43
C VAL A 93 10.45 4.86 -1.11
N ASN A 94 9.44 5.63 -1.48
CA ASN A 94 9.46 7.06 -1.29
C ASN A 94 8.04 7.60 -1.21
N ARG A 95 7.90 8.74 -0.58
CA ARG A 95 6.61 9.36 -0.34
C ARG A 95 6.70 10.84 -0.63
N TYR A 96 5.78 11.37 -1.39
CA TYR A 96 5.69 12.78 -1.71
C TYR A 96 4.39 13.32 -1.15
N GLN A 97 4.47 14.35 -0.32
CA GLN A 97 3.31 14.92 0.33
C GLN A 97 3.02 16.31 -0.21
N ALA A 98 1.75 16.66 -0.26
CA ALA A 98 1.34 17.98 -0.69
C ALA A 98 1.78 19.05 0.31
N ASP A 99 1.80 20.29 -0.14
CA ASP A 99 2.09 21.42 0.73
C ASP A 99 0.81 21.83 1.48
N LEU A 100 0.88 22.95 2.18
CA LEU A 100 -0.25 23.42 2.99
C LEU A 100 -1.45 23.86 2.15
N SER A 101 -1.27 24.04 0.87
CA SER A 101 -2.38 24.37 -0.02
C SER A 101 -3.05 23.12 -0.61
N PHE A 102 -2.61 21.94 -0.16
CA PHE A 102 -3.13 20.65 -0.62
C PHE A 102 -2.87 20.43 -2.11
N THR A 103 -1.78 20.97 -2.62
CA THR A 103 -1.37 20.76 -3.99
C THR A 103 -0.02 20.06 -4.02
N MET A 104 0.17 19.21 -5.03
CA MET A 104 1.37 18.39 -5.14
C MET A 104 2.43 19.14 -5.95
N ALA A 105 3.61 19.30 -5.36
CA ALA A 105 4.71 19.99 -6.03
C ALA A 105 5.56 19.06 -6.89
N VAL A 106 5.59 17.76 -6.58
CA VAL A 106 6.41 16.83 -7.36
C VAL A 106 5.86 16.73 -8.78
N THR A 107 6.75 16.57 -9.75
CA THR A 107 6.36 16.53 -11.14
C THR A 107 6.40 15.10 -11.68
N ARG A 108 5.73 14.90 -12.83
CA ARG A 108 5.78 13.61 -13.51
C ARG A 108 7.21 13.20 -13.82
N LYS A 109 8.02 14.16 -14.26
CA LYS A 109 9.40 13.88 -14.63
C LYS A 109 10.20 13.35 -13.45
N GLU A 110 10.03 13.97 -12.29
CA GLU A 110 10.76 13.54 -11.10
C GLU A 110 10.39 12.12 -10.70
N ILE A 111 9.12 11.80 -10.74
CA ILE A 111 8.69 10.45 -10.39
C ILE A 111 9.10 9.45 -11.46
N GLN A 112 9.03 9.83 -12.73
CA GLN A 112 9.46 8.94 -13.80
C GLN A 112 10.95 8.62 -13.69
N GLU A 113 11.77 9.59 -13.33
CA GLU A 113 13.19 9.36 -13.12
C GLU A 113 13.42 8.38 -11.96
N GLU A 114 12.66 8.49 -10.90
CA GLU A 114 12.75 7.56 -9.79
C GLU A 114 12.35 6.16 -10.22
N ILE A 115 11.29 6.02 -10.99
CA ILE A 115 10.85 4.72 -11.49
C ILE A 115 11.96 4.10 -12.34
N ASP A 116 12.56 4.89 -13.24
CA ASP A 116 13.61 4.41 -14.11
C ASP A 116 14.82 3.93 -13.30
N GLU A 117 15.17 4.64 -12.25
CA GLU A 117 16.27 4.25 -11.39
C GLU A 117 15.95 2.93 -10.65
N LEU A 118 14.74 2.77 -10.19
CA LEU A 118 14.34 1.54 -9.51
C LEU A 118 14.40 0.35 -10.45
N ILE A 119 13.97 0.52 -11.68
CA ILE A 119 14.01 -0.55 -12.67
C ILE A 119 15.45 -0.91 -12.99
N MET A 120 16.31 0.09 -13.17
CA MET A 120 17.72 -0.17 -13.47
C MET A 120 18.44 -0.86 -12.33
N SER A 121 18.07 -0.57 -11.10
CA SER A 121 18.74 -1.16 -9.96
C SER A 121 18.39 -2.65 -9.78
N ASP A 122 17.33 -3.12 -10.44
CA ASP A 122 16.92 -4.52 -10.36
C ASP A 122 17.66 -5.41 -11.38
N PHE A 123 18.49 -4.84 -12.23
CA PHE A 123 19.24 -5.63 -13.22
C PHE A 123 20.63 -6.01 -12.76
#